data_92f912c22720969f3ab0438a16052eef
#
_entry.id   92f912c22720969f3ab0438a16052eef
#
_cell.length_a   1.000
_cell.length_b   1.000
_cell.length_c   1.000
_cell.angle_alpha   90.00
_cell.angle_beta   90.00
_cell.angle_gamma   90.00
#
_symmetry.space_group_name_H-M   'P 1'
#
loop_
_entity.id
_entity.type
_entity.pdbx_description
1 polymer ?
#
loop_
_entity_poly.entity_id
_entity_poly.type
_entity_poly.pdbx_seq_one_letter_code
_entity_poly.pdbx_strand_id
1 'polypeptide(L)'
;MNAIKNQYAYVLKSIKKDTTLIPKVSYLNGKTYIVSGASRGIGFNIAKKLVKKGANVTIVGKTTTYNPKLEGTIFTALEDLQKLANKNKVLGFSCDIRKSNEIDMVIKETLNHNLSIDGVVLNASALCLNDTLKQTEKEVALMSSVNINGTYLFGQKCLQHMHKNKEGHIILIAPPIDMLYTDDWWTNHFFYSMSKFNMSLMGKYWNKEFSNIGVNTLWPRTTINTATVKNLLGGEEMMNISRTTDIMGDAAYHIMCSDPLLCNGKNFIDDEVLASLDKDVEKYRVNPKIKEKDLMPDFFC
;
A
#
# COMPACT_ATOMS: atom_id res chain seq x y z
N MET A 1 -13.04 22.04 6.12
CA MET A 1 -13.33 21.21 4.94
C MET A 1 -13.28 21.97 3.61
N ASN A 2 -13.94 23.12 3.43
CA ASN A 2 -13.92 23.83 2.14
C ASN A 2 -12.55 24.38 1.72
N ALA A 3 -11.71 24.82 2.65
CA ALA A 3 -10.35 25.30 2.35
C ALA A 3 -9.45 24.17 1.83
N ILE A 4 -9.52 23.00 2.44
CA ILE A 4 -8.77 21.80 2.03
C ILE A 4 -9.18 21.33 0.63
N LYS A 5 -10.48 21.34 0.33
CA LYS A 5 -11.01 20.96 -1.00
C LYS A 5 -10.55 21.89 -2.13
N ASN A 6 -10.41 23.19 -1.86
CA ASN A 6 -9.91 24.15 -2.86
C ASN A 6 -8.40 23.99 -3.10
N GLN A 7 -7.64 23.65 -2.07
CA GLN A 7 -6.21 23.41 -2.16
C GLN A 7 -5.89 22.17 -3.01
N TYR A 8 -6.73 21.13 -2.92
CA TYR A 8 -6.60 19.90 -3.68
C TYR A 8 -6.61 20.09 -5.21
N ALA A 9 -7.58 20.84 -5.75
CA ALA A 9 -7.66 21.11 -7.19
C ALA A 9 -6.47 21.93 -7.71
N TYR A 10 -5.87 22.78 -6.86
CA TYR A 10 -4.67 23.54 -7.18
C TYR A 10 -3.43 22.64 -7.22
N VAL A 11 -3.28 21.74 -6.26
CA VAL A 11 -2.14 20.79 -6.18
C VAL A 11 -2.05 19.94 -7.45
N LEU A 12 -3.16 19.33 -7.90
CA LEU A 12 -3.15 18.49 -9.10
C LEU A 12 -2.68 19.24 -10.36
N LYS A 13 -3.03 20.54 -10.48
CA LYS A 13 -2.61 21.37 -11.63
C LYS A 13 -1.14 21.80 -11.58
N SER A 14 -0.53 21.78 -10.39
CA SER A 14 0.84 22.23 -10.18
C SER A 14 1.86 21.09 -10.05
N ILE A 15 1.43 19.83 -10.17
CA ILE A 15 2.32 18.67 -10.06
C ILE A 15 3.39 18.75 -11.16
N LYS A 16 4.64 18.81 -10.72
CA LYS A 16 5.81 18.63 -11.59
C LYS A 16 6.03 17.14 -11.83
N LYS A 17 6.44 16.79 -13.07
CA LYS A 17 6.82 15.40 -13.40
C LYS A 17 7.96 14.94 -12.48
N ASP A 18 7.74 13.84 -11.78
CA ASP A 18 8.81 13.21 -11.01
C ASP A 18 9.72 12.42 -11.97
N THR A 19 10.90 12.97 -12.22
CA THR A 19 11.88 12.38 -13.14
C THR A 19 12.46 11.06 -12.64
N THR A 20 12.19 10.67 -11.40
CA THR A 20 12.61 9.37 -10.85
C THR A 20 11.65 8.23 -11.21
N LEU A 21 10.44 8.56 -11.69
CA LEU A 21 9.46 7.59 -12.18
C LEU A 21 9.71 7.21 -13.66
N ILE A 22 10.96 7.13 -14.06
CA ILE A 22 11.33 6.68 -15.40
C ILE A 22 11.22 5.15 -15.43
N PRO A 23 10.34 4.58 -16.27
CA PRO A 23 10.21 3.14 -16.36
C PRO A 23 11.52 2.50 -16.85
N LYS A 24 12.13 1.65 -16.02
CA LYS A 24 13.24 0.78 -16.42
C LYS A 24 12.71 -0.43 -17.20
N VAL A 25 11.49 -0.83 -16.87
CA VAL A 25 10.78 -1.93 -17.53
C VAL A 25 9.30 -1.58 -17.71
N SER A 26 8.68 -2.05 -18.78
CA SER A 26 7.24 -1.86 -19.03
C SER A 26 6.41 -3.08 -18.64
N TYR A 27 7.05 -4.24 -18.40
CA TYR A 27 6.44 -5.47 -17.96
C TYR A 27 7.28 -6.07 -16.83
N LEU A 28 6.60 -6.80 -15.92
CA LEU A 28 7.22 -7.38 -14.74
C LEU A 28 7.43 -8.90 -14.88
N ASN A 29 7.51 -9.39 -16.11
CA ASN A 29 7.68 -10.81 -16.39
C ASN A 29 8.92 -11.39 -15.70
N GLY A 30 8.72 -12.49 -14.98
CA GLY A 30 9.79 -13.18 -14.24
C GLY A 30 10.15 -12.53 -12.90
N LYS A 31 9.70 -11.29 -12.64
CA LYS A 31 9.87 -10.63 -11.35
C LYS A 31 8.85 -11.15 -10.33
N THR A 32 9.25 -11.26 -9.09
CA THR A 32 8.41 -11.78 -7.99
C THR A 32 8.18 -10.71 -6.93
N TYR A 33 6.92 -10.49 -6.59
CA TYR A 33 6.50 -9.52 -5.58
C TYR A 33 5.69 -10.19 -4.47
N ILE A 34 5.94 -9.79 -3.23
CA ILE A 34 5.14 -10.22 -2.08
C ILE A 34 4.27 -9.04 -1.62
N VAL A 35 2.96 -9.27 -1.42
CA VAL A 35 2.02 -8.23 -0.98
C VAL A 35 1.36 -8.68 0.32
N SER A 36 1.62 -7.95 1.42
CA SER A 36 0.97 -8.22 2.70
C SER A 36 -0.39 -7.53 2.81
N GLY A 37 -1.33 -8.15 3.54
CA GLY A 37 -2.70 -7.62 3.68
C GLY A 37 -3.48 -7.64 2.36
N ALA A 38 -3.23 -8.63 1.51
CA ALA A 38 -3.76 -8.69 0.14
C ALA A 38 -5.04 -9.54 -0.02
N SER A 39 -5.74 -9.87 1.06
CA SER A 39 -7.02 -10.58 0.97
C SER A 39 -8.15 -9.73 0.38
N ARG A 40 -8.02 -8.40 0.37
CA ARG A 40 -9.00 -7.41 -0.12
C ARG A 40 -8.38 -6.01 -0.25
N GLY A 41 -9.19 -5.05 -0.72
CA GLY A 41 -8.89 -3.61 -0.70
C GLY A 41 -7.63 -3.24 -1.47
N ILE A 42 -6.84 -2.32 -0.94
CA ILE A 42 -5.63 -1.77 -1.58
C ILE A 42 -4.63 -2.88 -1.92
N GLY A 43 -4.28 -3.73 -0.95
CA GLY A 43 -3.31 -4.80 -1.16
C GLY A 43 -3.72 -5.79 -2.26
N PHE A 44 -5.00 -6.18 -2.30
CA PHE A 44 -5.53 -7.04 -3.36
C PHE A 44 -5.41 -6.37 -4.74
N ASN A 45 -5.76 -5.08 -4.86
CA ASN A 45 -5.70 -4.39 -6.15
C ASN A 45 -4.27 -4.11 -6.62
N ILE A 46 -3.34 -3.87 -5.70
CA ILE A 46 -1.90 -3.82 -6.05
C ILE A 46 -1.48 -5.19 -6.61
N ALA A 47 -1.77 -6.28 -5.89
CA ALA A 47 -1.47 -7.64 -6.35
C ALA A 47 -2.09 -7.94 -7.72
N LYS A 48 -3.37 -7.59 -7.90
CA LYS A 48 -4.11 -7.72 -9.16
C LYS A 48 -3.43 -6.99 -10.32
N LYS A 49 -2.96 -5.76 -10.08
CA LYS A 49 -2.24 -5.00 -11.11
C LYS A 49 -0.91 -5.66 -11.48
N LEU A 50 -0.13 -6.09 -10.49
CA LEU A 50 1.15 -6.75 -10.71
C LEU A 50 0.96 -8.07 -11.49
N VAL A 51 -0.02 -8.89 -11.13
CA VAL A 51 -0.37 -10.14 -11.85
C VAL A 51 -0.71 -9.84 -13.31
N LYS A 52 -1.60 -8.86 -13.58
CA LYS A 52 -1.95 -8.46 -14.95
C LYS A 52 -0.78 -7.92 -15.77
N LYS A 53 0.29 -7.49 -15.11
CA LYS A 53 1.53 -7.00 -15.74
C LYS A 53 2.62 -8.08 -15.83
N GLY A 54 2.26 -9.34 -15.58
CA GLY A 54 3.11 -10.50 -15.79
C GLY A 54 4.02 -10.86 -14.61
N ALA A 55 3.90 -10.18 -13.46
CA ALA A 55 4.67 -10.52 -12.29
C ALA A 55 4.21 -11.84 -11.67
N ASN A 56 5.14 -12.60 -11.09
CA ASN A 56 4.81 -13.59 -10.08
C ASN A 56 4.43 -12.85 -8.80
N VAL A 57 3.36 -13.26 -8.14
CA VAL A 57 2.88 -12.58 -6.94
C VAL A 57 2.57 -13.56 -5.83
N THR A 58 3.15 -13.31 -4.67
CA THR A 58 2.77 -13.99 -3.43
C THR A 58 1.89 -13.04 -2.61
N ILE A 59 0.66 -13.43 -2.34
CA ILE A 59 -0.25 -12.67 -1.47
C ILE A 59 -0.27 -13.26 -0.07
N VAL A 60 -0.33 -12.36 0.92
CA VAL A 60 -0.29 -12.71 2.33
C VAL A 60 -1.41 -12.03 3.10
N GLY A 61 -2.10 -12.78 3.94
CA GLY A 61 -3.14 -12.25 4.81
C GLY A 61 -3.63 -13.27 5.83
N LYS A 62 -4.08 -12.81 7.00
CA LYS A 62 -4.51 -13.70 8.08
C LYS A 62 -5.97 -14.16 7.97
N THR A 63 -6.78 -13.52 7.11
CA THR A 63 -8.22 -13.82 7.01
C THR A 63 -8.44 -15.05 6.15
N THR A 64 -8.85 -16.14 6.78
CA THR A 64 -9.12 -17.44 6.13
C THR A 64 -10.60 -17.78 6.10
N THR A 65 -11.40 -17.15 6.96
CA THR A 65 -12.83 -17.40 7.11
C THR A 65 -13.61 -16.20 6.60
N TYR A 66 -14.70 -16.47 5.88
CA TYR A 66 -15.60 -15.43 5.38
C TYR A 66 -16.23 -14.62 6.53
N ASN A 67 -16.28 -13.32 6.34
CA ASN A 67 -16.95 -12.38 7.22
C ASN A 67 -17.79 -11.42 6.34
N PRO A 68 -19.12 -11.33 6.52
CA PRO A 68 -19.97 -10.48 5.68
C PRO A 68 -19.66 -8.98 5.76
N LYS A 69 -19.05 -8.52 6.87
CA LYS A 69 -18.59 -7.13 7.01
C LYS A 69 -17.23 -6.88 6.34
N LEU A 70 -16.47 -7.94 6.08
CA LEU A 70 -15.12 -7.88 5.52
C LEU A 70 -14.99 -8.92 4.41
N GLU A 71 -15.71 -8.72 3.32
CA GLU A 71 -15.73 -9.65 2.19
C GLU A 71 -14.33 -9.99 1.68
N GLY A 72 -14.14 -11.24 1.29
CA GLY A 72 -12.89 -11.78 0.80
C GLY A 72 -12.02 -12.43 1.90
N THR A 73 -11.38 -13.52 1.52
CA THR A 73 -10.37 -14.24 2.30
C THR A 73 -9.08 -14.29 1.50
N ILE A 74 -7.99 -14.77 2.09
CA ILE A 74 -6.75 -14.97 1.33
C ILE A 74 -6.93 -16.01 0.23
N PHE A 75 -7.80 -16.98 0.43
CA PHE A 75 -8.08 -18.04 -0.54
C PHE A 75 -8.91 -17.56 -1.71
N THR A 76 -10.00 -16.79 -1.46
CA THR A 76 -10.80 -16.20 -2.54
C THR A 76 -9.98 -15.21 -3.35
N ALA A 77 -9.13 -14.41 -2.70
CA ALA A 77 -8.20 -13.50 -3.37
C ALA A 77 -7.20 -14.27 -4.26
N LEU A 78 -6.68 -15.39 -3.77
CA LEU A 78 -5.78 -16.25 -4.54
C LEU A 78 -6.47 -16.78 -5.80
N GLU A 79 -7.67 -17.35 -5.67
CA GLU A 79 -8.44 -17.86 -6.80
C GLU A 79 -8.70 -16.79 -7.86
N ASP A 80 -9.10 -15.59 -7.43
CA ASP A 80 -9.38 -14.49 -8.36
C ASP A 80 -8.12 -13.98 -9.07
N LEU A 81 -6.98 -13.94 -8.39
CA LEU A 81 -5.72 -13.56 -9.01
C LEU A 81 -5.19 -14.64 -9.95
N GLN A 82 -5.36 -15.93 -9.62
CA GLN A 82 -4.95 -17.04 -10.49
C GLN A 82 -5.73 -17.06 -11.81
N LYS A 83 -7.03 -16.67 -11.81
CA LYS A 83 -7.83 -16.50 -13.05
C LYS A 83 -7.27 -15.40 -13.97
N LEU A 84 -6.54 -14.44 -13.43
CA LEU A 84 -5.94 -13.32 -14.17
C LEU A 84 -4.50 -13.60 -14.63
N ALA A 85 -3.88 -14.60 -14.05
CA ALA A 85 -2.51 -15.00 -14.39
C ALA A 85 -2.46 -15.66 -15.76
N ASN A 86 -1.44 -15.32 -16.56
CA ASN A 86 -1.22 -15.98 -17.86
C ASN A 86 -0.17 -17.11 -17.69
N LYS A 87 1.12 -16.74 -17.68
CA LYS A 87 2.24 -17.69 -17.46
C LYS A 87 2.93 -17.46 -16.10
N ASN A 88 2.59 -16.39 -15.43
CA ASN A 88 3.14 -16.02 -14.13
C ASN A 88 2.49 -16.82 -12.99
N LYS A 89 3.23 -17.00 -11.92
CA LYS A 89 2.79 -17.74 -10.74
C LYS A 89 2.11 -16.83 -9.74
N VAL A 90 1.02 -17.31 -9.14
CA VAL A 90 0.35 -16.64 -8.04
C VAL A 90 0.24 -17.60 -6.87
N LEU A 91 0.81 -17.22 -5.73
CA LEU A 91 0.79 -17.97 -4.47
C LEU A 91 0.02 -17.19 -3.42
N GLY A 92 -0.63 -17.88 -2.50
CA GLY A 92 -1.37 -17.26 -1.40
C GLY A 92 -1.19 -18.02 -0.10
N PHE A 93 -0.84 -17.29 0.96
CA PHE A 93 -0.59 -17.89 2.27
C PHE A 93 -1.37 -17.18 3.37
N SER A 94 -1.98 -17.99 4.25
CA SER A 94 -2.45 -17.50 5.54
C SER A 94 -1.23 -17.19 6.39
N CYS A 95 -1.06 -15.91 6.79
CA CYS A 95 0.04 -15.48 7.63
C CYS A 95 -0.36 -14.28 8.45
N ASP A 96 -0.14 -14.37 9.75
CA ASP A 96 -0.15 -13.23 10.66
C ASP A 96 1.26 -12.63 10.74
N ILE A 97 1.44 -11.44 10.18
CA ILE A 97 2.76 -10.77 10.12
C ILE A 97 3.38 -10.48 11.50
N ARG A 98 2.62 -10.66 12.59
CA ARG A 98 3.13 -10.58 13.97
C ARG A 98 3.93 -11.81 14.38
N LYS A 99 3.87 -12.89 13.59
CA LYS A 99 4.49 -14.18 13.88
C LYS A 99 5.66 -14.45 12.93
N SER A 100 6.85 -14.38 13.50
CA SER A 100 8.10 -14.53 12.74
C SER A 100 8.19 -15.85 11.97
N ASN A 101 7.76 -16.95 12.58
CA ASN A 101 7.78 -18.28 11.93
C ASN A 101 6.82 -18.39 10.72
N GLU A 102 5.66 -17.70 10.78
CA GLU A 102 4.74 -17.66 9.64
C GLU A 102 5.32 -16.84 8.48
N ILE A 103 6.04 -15.74 8.78
CA ILE A 103 6.77 -14.97 7.77
C ILE A 103 7.88 -15.82 7.12
N ASP A 104 8.66 -16.55 7.92
CA ASP A 104 9.72 -17.41 7.42
C ASP A 104 9.18 -18.48 6.46
N MET A 105 8.04 -19.07 6.80
CA MET A 105 7.36 -20.03 5.94
C MET A 105 6.96 -19.40 4.59
N VAL A 106 6.34 -18.21 4.60
CA VAL A 106 5.95 -17.51 3.37
C VAL A 106 7.15 -17.23 2.48
N ILE A 107 8.24 -16.74 3.04
CA ILE A 107 9.46 -16.41 2.29
C ILE A 107 10.06 -17.68 1.69
N LYS A 108 10.20 -18.74 2.49
CA LYS A 108 10.72 -20.03 2.04
C LYS A 108 9.89 -20.58 0.88
N GLU A 109 8.58 -20.63 1.02
CA GLU A 109 7.69 -21.13 -0.03
C GLU A 109 7.71 -20.23 -1.28
N THR A 110 7.80 -18.91 -1.13
CA THR A 110 7.96 -18.01 -2.27
C THR A 110 9.24 -18.32 -3.04
N LEU A 111 10.37 -18.45 -2.36
CA LEU A 111 11.66 -18.75 -2.98
C LEU A 111 11.65 -20.11 -3.67
N ASN A 112 11.06 -21.13 -3.05
CA ASN A 112 10.96 -22.48 -3.64
C ASN A 112 10.21 -22.48 -4.97
N HIS A 113 9.24 -21.57 -5.16
CA HIS A 113 8.41 -21.51 -6.36
C HIS A 113 8.89 -20.52 -7.42
N ASN A 114 9.56 -19.44 -7.02
CA ASN A 114 9.85 -18.32 -7.91
C ASN A 114 11.33 -17.94 -8.00
N LEU A 115 12.18 -18.49 -7.17
CA LEU A 115 13.65 -18.33 -7.17
C LEU A 115 14.18 -16.97 -6.70
N SER A 116 13.35 -15.91 -6.63
CA SER A 116 13.77 -14.56 -6.18
C SER A 116 12.66 -13.85 -5.43
N ILE A 117 13.01 -12.75 -4.75
CA ILE A 117 12.11 -11.72 -4.26
C ILE A 117 12.62 -10.40 -4.82
N ASP A 118 11.91 -9.85 -5.79
CA ASP A 118 12.28 -8.61 -6.47
C ASP A 118 11.59 -7.37 -5.85
N GLY A 119 10.54 -7.59 -5.06
CA GLY A 119 9.93 -6.50 -4.33
C GLY A 119 8.90 -6.95 -3.31
N VAL A 120 8.56 -6.02 -2.42
CA VAL A 120 7.55 -6.25 -1.39
C VAL A 120 6.68 -5.01 -1.20
N VAL A 121 5.37 -5.25 -0.99
CA VAL A 121 4.41 -4.23 -0.59
C VAL A 121 3.98 -4.50 0.86
N LEU A 122 4.39 -3.62 1.76
CA LEU A 122 4.07 -3.63 3.17
C LEU A 122 2.76 -2.86 3.39
N ASN A 123 1.63 -3.56 3.16
CA ASN A 123 0.30 -2.97 3.19
C ASN A 123 -0.52 -3.42 4.39
N ALA A 124 -0.25 -4.58 4.99
CA ALA A 124 -0.99 -5.05 6.16
C ALA A 124 -0.97 -4.03 7.29
N SER A 125 -2.15 -3.66 7.80
CA SER A 125 -2.30 -2.65 8.84
C SER A 125 -3.50 -2.95 9.72
N ALA A 126 -3.43 -2.51 10.97
CA ALA A 126 -4.54 -2.40 11.90
C ALA A 126 -4.93 -0.93 12.06
N LEU A 127 -6.21 -0.68 12.19
CA LEU A 127 -6.79 0.66 12.33
C LEU A 127 -7.70 0.71 13.55
N CYS A 128 -7.47 1.69 14.43
CA CYS A 128 -8.40 2.15 15.43
C CYS A 128 -8.32 3.67 15.54
N LEU A 129 -9.46 4.35 15.44
CA LEU A 129 -9.56 5.81 15.36
C LEU A 129 -10.09 6.44 16.66
N ASN A 130 -9.91 5.78 17.80
CA ASN A 130 -10.25 6.36 19.09
C ASN A 130 -9.29 7.48 19.49
N ASP A 131 -9.82 8.48 20.17
CA ASP A 131 -9.02 9.49 20.85
C ASP A 131 -8.22 8.89 22.01
N THR A 132 -7.25 9.62 22.53
CA THR A 132 -6.32 9.14 23.57
C THR A 132 -7.03 8.63 24.82
N LEU A 133 -8.14 9.24 25.23
CA LEU A 133 -8.85 8.84 26.46
C LEU A 133 -9.71 7.59 26.26
N LYS A 134 -10.12 7.29 25.03
CA LYS A 134 -10.94 6.12 24.69
C LYS A 134 -10.10 4.95 24.16
N GLN A 135 -8.82 5.19 23.83
CA GLN A 135 -7.93 4.18 23.28
C GLN A 135 -7.65 3.08 24.31
N THR A 136 -8.03 1.85 24.01
CA THR A 136 -7.79 0.72 24.89
C THR A 136 -6.37 0.15 24.75
N GLU A 137 -5.85 -0.47 25.81
CA GLU A 137 -4.55 -1.18 25.77
C GLU A 137 -4.51 -2.24 24.65
N LYS A 138 -5.59 -2.96 24.44
CA LYS A 138 -5.72 -3.97 23.37
C LYS A 138 -5.57 -3.37 21.98
N GLU A 139 -6.15 -2.21 21.72
CA GLU A 139 -6.04 -1.50 20.44
C GLU A 139 -4.63 -0.94 20.23
N VAL A 140 -4.02 -0.38 21.27
CA VAL A 140 -2.63 0.06 21.27
C VAL A 140 -1.71 -1.11 20.94
N ALA A 141 -1.84 -2.23 21.66
CA ALA A 141 -1.04 -3.43 21.43
C ALA A 141 -1.24 -4.00 20.01
N LEU A 142 -2.48 -3.98 19.49
CA LEU A 142 -2.78 -4.44 18.14
C LEU A 142 -2.08 -3.57 17.08
N MET A 143 -2.23 -2.26 17.14
CA MET A 143 -1.60 -1.36 16.16
C MET A 143 -0.07 -1.40 16.26
N SER A 144 0.50 -1.45 17.47
CA SER A 144 1.95 -1.62 17.65
C SER A 144 2.46 -2.92 17.03
N SER A 145 1.77 -4.03 17.34
CA SER A 145 2.21 -5.35 16.90
C SER A 145 2.06 -5.56 15.38
N VAL A 146 1.05 -4.96 14.74
CA VAL A 146 0.82 -5.09 13.29
C VAL A 146 1.59 -4.02 12.52
N ASN A 147 1.31 -2.73 12.78
CA ASN A 147 1.82 -1.63 11.94
C ASN A 147 3.31 -1.38 12.15
N ILE A 148 3.82 -1.58 13.37
CA ILE A 148 5.23 -1.34 13.70
C ILE A 148 6.01 -2.65 13.64
N ASN A 149 5.81 -3.54 14.60
CA ASN A 149 6.65 -4.74 14.73
C ASN A 149 6.48 -5.70 13.54
N GLY A 150 5.24 -5.99 13.15
CA GLY A 150 4.93 -6.92 12.05
C GLY A 150 5.44 -6.40 10.70
N THR A 151 5.24 -5.11 10.43
CA THR A 151 5.76 -4.46 9.21
C THR A 151 7.29 -4.49 9.17
N TYR A 152 7.94 -4.16 10.31
CA TYR A 152 9.39 -4.21 10.40
C TYR A 152 9.93 -5.63 10.17
N LEU A 153 9.42 -6.62 10.88
CA LEU A 153 9.86 -8.01 10.76
C LEU A 153 9.66 -8.56 9.35
N PHE A 154 8.50 -8.27 8.74
CA PHE A 154 8.23 -8.73 7.38
C PHE A 154 9.19 -8.09 6.38
N GLY A 155 9.37 -6.78 6.44
CA GLY A 155 10.31 -6.05 5.59
C GLY A 155 11.75 -6.49 5.79
N GLN A 156 12.22 -6.63 7.05
CA GLN A 156 13.56 -7.10 7.39
C GLN A 156 13.86 -8.47 6.76
N LYS A 157 12.93 -9.42 6.91
CA LYS A 157 13.12 -10.77 6.36
C LYS A 157 13.13 -10.78 4.82
N CYS A 158 12.33 -9.94 4.18
CA CYS A 158 12.40 -9.76 2.72
C CYS A 158 13.74 -9.13 2.30
N LEU A 159 14.19 -8.09 3.02
CA LEU A 159 15.46 -7.41 2.76
C LEU A 159 16.67 -8.35 2.83
N GLN A 160 16.69 -9.34 3.74
CA GLN A 160 17.75 -10.33 3.83
C GLN A 160 17.95 -11.13 2.53
N HIS A 161 16.88 -11.29 1.73
CA HIS A 161 16.93 -11.97 0.43
C HIS A 161 17.12 -10.98 -0.72
N MET A 162 16.42 -9.85 -0.69
CA MET A 162 16.49 -8.83 -1.75
C MET A 162 17.89 -8.19 -1.86
N HIS A 163 18.54 -7.94 -0.72
CA HIS A 163 19.88 -7.33 -0.68
C HIS A 163 20.91 -8.16 -1.46
N LYS A 164 20.77 -9.47 -1.51
CA LYS A 164 21.65 -10.37 -2.26
C LYS A 164 21.46 -10.25 -3.78
N ASN A 165 20.27 -9.88 -4.23
CA ASN A 165 19.91 -9.77 -5.64
C ASN A 165 20.28 -8.43 -6.27
N LYS A 166 20.82 -7.50 -5.51
CA LYS A 166 21.32 -6.17 -5.90
C LYS A 166 20.31 -5.14 -6.38
N GLU A 167 19.07 -5.51 -6.71
CA GLU A 167 18.02 -4.57 -7.14
C GLU A 167 16.65 -5.04 -6.65
N GLY A 168 15.79 -4.09 -6.30
CA GLY A 168 14.41 -4.39 -5.92
C GLY A 168 13.65 -3.17 -5.42
N HIS A 169 12.36 -3.34 -5.13
CA HIS A 169 11.52 -2.28 -4.58
C HIS A 169 10.81 -2.70 -3.30
N ILE A 170 10.75 -1.79 -2.34
CA ILE A 170 9.85 -1.86 -1.20
C ILE A 170 8.90 -0.69 -1.27
N ILE A 171 7.60 -0.96 -1.19
CA ILE A 171 6.57 0.05 -1.01
C ILE A 171 5.92 -0.17 0.35
N LEU A 172 5.97 0.84 1.21
CA LEU A 172 5.20 0.88 2.45
C LEU A 172 3.93 1.71 2.20
N ILE A 173 2.77 1.16 2.53
CA ILE A 173 1.53 1.94 2.51
C ILE A 173 1.49 2.79 3.77
N ALA A 174 2.10 3.95 3.66
CA ALA A 174 2.37 4.87 4.78
C ALA A 174 2.37 6.32 4.30
N PRO A 175 1.95 7.29 5.15
CA PRO A 175 1.81 8.69 4.76
C PRO A 175 3.17 9.35 4.51
N PRO A 176 3.21 10.46 3.74
CA PRO A 176 4.40 11.29 3.62
C PRO A 176 4.84 11.81 4.98
N ILE A 177 6.15 11.71 5.27
CA ILE A 177 6.68 12.11 6.57
C ILE A 177 6.53 13.62 6.83
N ASP A 178 6.50 14.42 5.77
CA ASP A 178 6.37 15.88 5.86
C ASP A 178 4.99 16.30 6.38
N MET A 179 3.99 15.42 6.28
CA MET A 179 2.65 15.62 6.86
C MET A 179 2.63 15.51 8.38
N LEU A 180 3.73 15.13 9.01
CA LEU A 180 3.89 15.13 10.47
C LEU A 180 3.62 16.51 11.11
N TYR A 181 3.79 17.58 10.37
CA TYR A 181 3.69 18.96 10.85
C TYR A 181 2.35 19.63 10.53
N THR A 182 1.37 18.91 9.96
CA THR A 182 0.03 19.46 9.71
C THR A 182 -0.87 19.25 10.92
N ASP A 183 -1.57 20.31 11.36
CA ASP A 183 -2.15 20.38 12.71
C ASP A 183 -3.49 19.66 12.91
N ASP A 184 -4.35 19.58 11.89
CA ASP A 184 -5.76 19.27 12.10
C ASP A 184 -6.10 17.78 12.28
N TRP A 185 -5.22 16.87 11.87
CA TRP A 185 -5.49 15.44 11.85
C TRP A 185 -5.03 14.66 13.10
N TRP A 186 -4.25 15.30 13.97
CA TRP A 186 -3.65 14.63 15.13
C TRP A 186 -4.59 14.45 16.31
N THR A 187 -5.67 15.22 16.36
CA THR A 187 -6.48 15.40 17.57
C THR A 187 -7.31 14.18 17.97
N ASN A 188 -7.73 13.32 17.02
CA ASN A 188 -8.72 12.29 17.32
C ASN A 188 -8.24 10.83 17.11
N HIS A 189 -7.01 10.61 16.63
CA HIS A 189 -6.51 9.25 16.36
C HIS A 189 -4.98 9.17 16.45
N PHE A 190 -4.45 9.80 17.47
CA PHE A 190 -3.01 9.97 17.67
C PHE A 190 -2.23 8.65 17.55
N PHE A 191 -2.67 7.57 18.20
CA PHE A 191 -1.90 6.33 18.21
C PHE A 191 -1.88 5.65 16.83
N TYR A 192 -2.97 5.70 16.07
CA TYR A 192 -2.97 5.25 14.69
C TYR A 192 -1.98 6.05 13.85
N SER A 193 -2.04 7.37 13.91
CA SER A 193 -1.13 8.28 13.20
C SER A 193 0.32 7.97 13.52
N MET A 194 0.66 7.89 14.81
CA MET A 194 2.00 7.51 15.27
C MET A 194 2.46 6.17 14.68
N SER A 195 1.59 5.15 14.68
CA SER A 195 1.92 3.84 14.14
C SER A 195 2.19 3.87 12.64
N LYS A 196 1.45 4.69 11.87
CA LYS A 196 1.66 4.87 10.44
C LYS A 196 2.92 5.66 10.12
N PHE A 197 3.22 6.71 10.88
CA PHE A 197 4.49 7.44 10.71
C PHE A 197 5.71 6.61 11.09
N ASN A 198 5.61 5.64 12.00
CA ASN A 198 6.67 4.66 12.21
C ASN A 198 6.98 3.87 10.93
N MET A 199 5.96 3.50 10.14
CA MET A 199 6.18 2.87 8.84
C MET A 199 6.89 3.82 7.86
N SER A 200 6.54 5.10 7.85
CA SER A 200 7.22 6.12 7.02
C SER A 200 8.68 6.29 7.42
N LEU A 201 8.98 6.25 8.73
CA LEU A 201 10.35 6.27 9.24
C LEU A 201 11.14 5.03 8.78
N MET A 202 10.53 3.83 8.77
CA MET A 202 11.18 2.64 8.21
C MET A 202 11.59 2.87 6.76
N GLY A 203 10.68 3.40 5.93
CA GLY A 203 10.98 3.75 4.54
C GLY A 203 12.14 4.71 4.41
N LYS A 204 12.17 5.76 5.24
CA LYS A 204 13.23 6.77 5.23
C LYS A 204 14.60 6.21 5.62
N TYR A 205 14.67 5.31 6.59
CA TYR A 205 15.95 4.78 7.06
C TYR A 205 16.43 3.59 6.23
N TRP A 206 15.55 2.70 5.81
CA TRP A 206 15.94 1.57 4.95
C TRP A 206 16.51 2.02 3.60
N ASN A 207 16.03 3.15 3.04
CA ASN A 207 16.62 3.68 1.82
C ASN A 207 18.08 4.13 1.98
N LYS A 208 18.48 4.52 3.19
CA LYS A 208 19.86 4.89 3.50
C LYS A 208 20.74 3.66 3.76
N GLU A 209 20.15 2.66 4.40
CA GLU A 209 20.84 1.42 4.75
C GLU A 209 21.04 0.51 3.52
N PHE A 210 20.05 0.50 2.59
CA PHE A 210 20.04 -0.35 1.40
C PHE A 210 19.99 0.49 0.11
N SER A 211 21.09 1.11 -0.28
CA SER A 211 21.16 2.04 -1.40
C SER A 211 20.85 1.44 -2.78
N ASN A 212 20.87 0.10 -2.89
CA ASN A 212 20.55 -0.65 -4.10
C ASN A 212 19.09 -1.10 -4.20
N ILE A 213 18.27 -0.77 -3.19
CA ILE A 213 16.84 -1.11 -3.15
C ILE A 213 16.04 0.20 -3.11
N GLY A 214 15.08 0.35 -4.01
CA GLY A 214 14.17 1.47 -4.03
C GLY A 214 13.12 1.34 -2.91
N VAL A 215 13.35 2.00 -1.77
CA VAL A 215 12.43 1.98 -0.63
C VAL A 215 11.63 3.27 -0.60
N ASN A 216 10.31 3.17 -0.80
CA ASN A 216 9.42 4.31 -0.92
C ASN A 216 8.15 4.13 -0.09
N THR A 217 7.50 5.22 0.27
CA THR A 217 6.13 5.18 0.78
C THR A 217 5.14 5.52 -0.33
N LEU A 218 3.92 5.02 -0.21
CA LEU A 218 2.80 5.35 -1.08
C LEU A 218 1.56 5.57 -0.21
N TRP A 219 0.87 6.69 -0.41
CA TRP A 219 -0.35 7.03 0.31
C TRP A 219 -1.44 7.51 -0.63
N PRO A 220 -2.72 7.23 -0.37
CA PRO A 220 -3.82 7.78 -1.17
C PRO A 220 -4.08 9.24 -0.80
N ARG A 221 -4.36 10.10 -1.78
CA ARG A 221 -4.78 11.47 -1.52
C ARG A 221 -6.20 11.56 -1.00
N THR A 222 -7.06 10.72 -1.52
CA THR A 222 -8.48 10.68 -1.13
C THR A 222 -8.79 9.36 -0.46
N THR A 223 -9.88 9.30 0.28
CA THR A 223 -10.39 8.01 0.76
C THR A 223 -10.53 7.02 -0.39
N ILE A 224 -10.22 5.77 -0.11
CA ILE A 224 -10.28 4.68 -1.08
C ILE A 224 -11.46 3.75 -0.75
N ASN A 225 -12.26 3.44 -1.75
CA ASN A 225 -13.40 2.52 -1.64
C ASN A 225 -12.94 1.14 -1.15
N THR A 226 -13.00 0.94 0.16
CA THR A 226 -12.62 -0.29 0.85
C THR A 226 -13.64 -0.64 1.92
N ALA A 227 -13.63 -1.90 2.36
CA ALA A 227 -14.46 -2.32 3.49
C ALA A 227 -14.20 -1.50 4.78
N THR A 228 -12.99 -0.97 4.95
CA THR A 228 -12.65 -0.08 6.06
C THR A 228 -13.42 1.23 5.98
N VAL A 229 -13.43 1.88 4.82
CA VAL A 229 -14.18 3.13 4.60
C VAL A 229 -15.67 2.87 4.77
N LYS A 230 -16.18 1.79 4.19
CA LYS A 230 -17.59 1.41 4.34
C LYS A 230 -18.01 1.19 5.79
N ASN A 231 -17.21 0.46 6.57
CA ASN A 231 -17.62 0.00 7.89
C ASN A 231 -17.24 0.96 9.04
N LEU A 232 -16.24 1.83 8.85
CA LEU A 232 -15.66 2.63 9.92
C LEU A 232 -15.67 4.14 9.67
N LEU A 233 -15.76 4.60 8.41
CA LEU A 233 -15.52 6.01 8.08
C LEU A 233 -16.72 6.75 7.49
N GLY A 234 -17.88 6.11 7.28
CA GLY A 234 -19.06 6.84 6.81
C GLY A 234 -19.93 6.11 5.80
N GLY A 235 -19.75 4.80 5.66
CA GLY A 235 -20.66 3.95 4.89
C GLY A 235 -20.64 4.21 3.38
N GLU A 236 -21.80 3.99 2.74
CA GLU A 236 -21.96 4.14 1.29
C GLU A 236 -21.77 5.59 0.84
N GLU A 237 -22.10 6.58 1.66
CA GLU A 237 -21.91 8.00 1.31
C GLU A 237 -20.43 8.33 1.17
N MET A 238 -19.61 7.87 2.11
CA MET A 238 -18.16 8.05 2.06
C MET A 238 -17.56 7.32 0.86
N MET A 239 -18.03 6.10 0.58
CA MET A 239 -17.57 5.35 -0.59
C MET A 239 -17.89 6.07 -1.90
N ASN A 240 -19.03 6.73 -1.99
CA ASN A 240 -19.47 7.46 -3.18
C ASN A 240 -18.59 8.68 -3.53
N ILE A 241 -17.96 9.30 -2.53
CA ILE A 241 -17.02 10.43 -2.68
C ILE A 241 -15.55 9.99 -2.56
N SER A 242 -15.28 8.70 -2.76
CA SER A 242 -13.95 8.09 -2.74
C SER A 242 -13.45 7.78 -4.15
N ARG A 243 -12.17 7.39 -4.24
CA ARG A 243 -11.61 6.76 -5.43
C ARG A 243 -11.61 5.25 -5.32
N THR A 244 -11.56 4.57 -6.45
CA THR A 244 -11.42 3.11 -6.52
C THR A 244 -10.02 2.67 -6.11
N THR A 245 -9.89 1.46 -5.59
CA THR A 245 -8.60 0.86 -5.21
C THR A 245 -7.63 0.71 -6.39
N ASP A 246 -8.11 0.78 -7.63
CA ASP A 246 -7.27 0.64 -8.84
C ASP A 246 -6.22 1.75 -8.94
N ILE A 247 -6.47 2.95 -8.41
CA ILE A 247 -5.50 4.05 -8.41
C ILE A 247 -4.22 3.66 -7.66
N MET A 248 -4.36 3.01 -6.49
CA MET A 248 -3.23 2.53 -5.70
C MET A 248 -2.48 1.40 -6.42
N GLY A 249 -3.21 0.53 -7.12
CA GLY A 249 -2.63 -0.53 -7.95
C GLY A 249 -1.79 0.04 -9.08
N ASP A 250 -2.31 1.04 -9.79
CA ASP A 250 -1.62 1.67 -10.90
C ASP A 250 -0.40 2.49 -10.43
N ALA A 251 -0.52 3.26 -9.35
CA ALA A 251 0.59 3.99 -8.76
C ALA A 251 1.73 3.04 -8.31
N ALA A 252 1.39 2.00 -7.54
CA ALA A 252 2.37 1.00 -7.10
C ALA A 252 3.08 0.32 -8.29
N TYR A 253 2.34 -0.03 -9.34
CA TYR A 253 2.91 -0.61 -10.56
C TYR A 253 3.96 0.32 -11.20
N HIS A 254 3.67 1.61 -11.34
CA HIS A 254 4.62 2.55 -11.94
C HIS A 254 5.88 2.75 -11.08
N ILE A 255 5.75 2.77 -9.77
CA ILE A 255 6.89 2.78 -8.85
C ILE A 255 7.74 1.51 -9.04
N MET A 256 7.10 0.33 -9.06
CA MET A 256 7.79 -0.97 -9.23
C MET A 256 8.47 -1.14 -10.59
N CYS A 257 8.01 -0.42 -11.62
CA CYS A 257 8.63 -0.41 -12.95
C CYS A 257 9.82 0.55 -13.05
N SER A 258 9.98 1.48 -12.13
CA SER A 258 11.02 2.51 -12.17
C SER A 258 12.39 1.94 -11.79
N ASP A 259 13.45 2.67 -12.08
CA ASP A 259 14.80 2.29 -11.65
C ASP A 259 14.92 2.45 -10.13
N PRO A 260 15.18 1.37 -9.36
CA PRO A 260 15.26 1.44 -7.90
C PRO A 260 16.40 2.33 -7.38
N LEU A 261 17.42 2.61 -8.18
CA LEU A 261 18.50 3.51 -7.80
C LEU A 261 18.10 4.98 -7.88
N LEU A 262 17.17 5.32 -8.77
CA LEU A 262 16.64 6.67 -8.96
C LEU A 262 15.36 6.89 -8.15
N CYS A 263 14.46 5.90 -8.18
CA CYS A 263 13.19 5.90 -7.47
C CYS A 263 13.38 5.32 -6.06
N ASN A 264 14.05 6.08 -5.17
CA ASN A 264 14.40 5.66 -3.83
C ASN A 264 14.23 6.80 -2.81
N GLY A 265 13.72 6.49 -1.62
CA GLY A 265 13.53 7.44 -0.51
C GLY A 265 12.44 8.46 -0.73
N LYS A 266 11.49 8.18 -1.62
CA LYS A 266 10.37 9.05 -1.96
C LYS A 266 9.14 8.77 -1.11
N ASN A 267 8.37 9.83 -0.89
CA ASN A 267 7.04 9.76 -0.29
C ASN A 267 6.02 10.09 -1.40
N PHE A 268 5.42 9.06 -1.97
CA PHE A 268 4.51 9.20 -3.08
C PHE A 268 3.06 9.34 -2.62
N ILE A 269 2.31 10.18 -3.34
CA ILE A 269 0.86 10.22 -3.33
C ILE A 269 0.35 9.61 -4.64
N ASP A 270 -0.67 8.78 -4.57
CA ASP A 270 -1.17 7.97 -5.68
C ASP A 270 -1.48 8.76 -6.96
N ASP A 271 -2.22 9.86 -6.82
CA ASP A 271 -2.59 10.71 -7.96
C ASP A 271 -1.42 11.54 -8.49
N GLU A 272 -0.46 11.91 -7.64
CA GLU A 272 0.76 12.60 -8.07
C GLU A 272 1.63 11.71 -8.93
N VAL A 273 1.77 10.42 -8.55
CA VAL A 273 2.47 9.42 -9.38
C VAL A 273 1.85 9.36 -10.76
N LEU A 274 0.54 9.26 -10.84
CA LEU A 274 -0.16 9.10 -12.11
C LEU A 274 -0.17 10.38 -12.94
N ALA A 275 -0.42 11.52 -12.31
CA ALA A 275 -0.40 12.82 -12.98
C ALA A 275 1.00 13.17 -13.52
N SER A 276 2.07 12.84 -12.79
CA SER A 276 3.45 13.04 -13.27
C SER A 276 3.78 12.24 -14.52
N LEU A 277 3.02 11.18 -14.80
CA LEU A 277 3.11 10.34 -15.99
C LEU A 277 2.03 10.65 -17.04
N ASP A 278 1.37 11.79 -16.96
CA ASP A 278 0.29 12.25 -17.84
C ASP A 278 -0.91 11.26 -17.88
N LYS A 279 -1.19 10.57 -16.76
CA LYS A 279 -2.33 9.67 -16.65
C LYS A 279 -3.57 10.40 -16.16
N ASP A 280 -4.70 10.08 -16.75
CA ASP A 280 -5.99 10.55 -16.27
C ASP A 280 -6.29 9.96 -14.90
N VAL A 281 -6.48 10.82 -13.89
CA VAL A 281 -6.81 10.42 -12.50
C VAL A 281 -8.32 10.47 -12.23
N GLU A 282 -9.09 11.17 -13.05
CA GLU A 282 -10.53 11.31 -12.86
C GLU A 282 -11.29 10.00 -13.04
N LYS A 283 -10.78 9.09 -13.87
CA LYS A 283 -11.38 7.77 -14.10
C LYS A 283 -11.45 6.87 -12.87
N TYR A 284 -10.70 7.20 -11.81
CA TYR A 284 -10.71 6.41 -10.57
C TYR A 284 -11.79 6.84 -9.58
N ARG A 285 -12.59 7.87 -9.87
CA ARG A 285 -13.74 8.24 -9.03
C ARG A 285 -14.73 7.08 -8.98
N VAL A 286 -15.21 6.72 -7.78
CA VAL A 286 -16.27 5.71 -7.63
C VAL A 286 -17.53 6.19 -8.31
N ASN A 287 -17.92 7.45 -8.10
CA ASN A 287 -19.01 8.10 -8.80
C ASN A 287 -18.47 9.16 -9.77
N PRO A 288 -18.57 8.94 -11.09
CA PRO A 288 -18.10 9.89 -12.11
C PRO A 288 -18.77 11.26 -12.06
N LYS A 289 -19.93 11.37 -11.41
CA LYS A 289 -20.67 12.65 -11.27
C LYS A 289 -20.09 13.55 -10.18
N ILE A 290 -19.32 12.99 -9.26
CA ILE A 290 -18.64 13.76 -8.20
C ILE A 290 -17.44 14.48 -8.82
N LYS A 291 -17.30 15.77 -8.56
CA LYS A 291 -16.14 16.55 -9.03
C LYS A 291 -14.91 16.23 -8.16
N GLU A 292 -13.72 16.34 -8.74
CA GLU A 292 -12.45 16.11 -8.01
C GLU A 292 -12.36 16.88 -6.68
N LYS A 293 -12.77 18.15 -6.69
CA LYS A 293 -12.79 19.01 -5.50
C LYS A 293 -13.76 18.58 -4.39
N ASP A 294 -14.70 17.68 -4.71
CA ASP A 294 -15.73 17.20 -3.78
C ASP A 294 -15.42 15.78 -3.26
N LEU A 295 -14.32 15.18 -3.72
CA LEU A 295 -13.80 13.94 -3.14
C LEU A 295 -13.36 14.14 -1.70
N MET A 296 -13.50 13.12 -0.88
CA MET A 296 -13.06 13.17 0.51
C MET A 296 -11.54 12.95 0.60
N PRO A 297 -10.77 13.91 1.12
CA PRO A 297 -9.36 13.70 1.40
C PRO A 297 -9.16 12.52 2.37
N ASP A 298 -8.08 11.75 2.18
CA ASP A 298 -7.66 10.75 3.15
C ASP A 298 -6.94 11.42 4.34
N PHE A 299 -6.70 10.66 5.39
CA PHE A 299 -5.88 11.12 6.51
C PHE A 299 -4.49 11.56 5.98
N PHE A 300 -3.96 12.64 6.51
CA PHE A 300 -2.64 13.18 6.14
C PHE A 300 -2.53 13.77 4.71
N CYS A 301 -3.65 14.13 4.05
CA CYS A 301 -3.62 14.77 2.73
C CYS A 301 -4.53 15.98 2.63
#